data_b7c68e7d7d87bfd7c791c7b02e458d4c
#
_entry.id   b7c68e7d7d87bfd7c791c7b02e458d4c
#
_cell.length_a   1.000
_cell.length_b   1.000
_cell.length_c   1.000
_cell.angle_alpha   90.00
_cell.angle_beta   90.00
_cell.angle_gamma   90.00
#
_symmetry.space_group_name_H-M   'P 1'
#
loop_
_entity.id
_entity.type
_entity.pdbx_description
1 polymer ?
#
loop_
_entity_poly.entity_id
_entity_poly.type
_entity_poly.pdbx_seq_one_letter_code
_entity_poly.pdbx_strand_id
1 'polypeptide(L)'
;MPNGIESREAEGTAAEEGNRIDLAIRRGVTFLETAQLPSGEIPIEAAATAEMSGERAPEPVVFCAALAARALAGTPEAARICARACDFLQREMRRGGLWRHPSTAKPDHVYAPLDVDDTALASAALRAAGRPVPNNRRALVREREPDGLFRTWIVRWWPHPFLTRHFFKYVAEPHDVDLVINANAVFYLGDCEETRPAIARMLAVLRAGGEMESTIWYGSTHTVWYFFSHALRAIAPEAGEIVLPRLRAAVPGNALDLATATATLALWGEIPDPEPLLAAQRSDGSWPNVGLYHMGRRRLEPQPRTPWFGSEALTTMFAVEALSRCRERLRSA
;
A
#
# COMPACT_ATOMS: atom_id res chain seq x y z
N MET A 1 -33.63 8.72 -38.15
CA MET A 1 -32.37 9.28 -37.70
C MET A 1 -32.48 9.77 -36.24
N PRO A 2 -32.48 8.92 -35.19
CA PRO A 2 -32.37 9.38 -33.80
C PRO A 2 -30.96 9.29 -33.20
N ASN A 3 -30.00 8.62 -33.85
CA ASN A 3 -28.71 8.25 -33.20
C ASN A 3 -27.66 9.37 -33.00
N GLY A 4 -27.92 10.60 -33.46
CA GLY A 4 -26.92 11.68 -33.37
C GLY A 4 -27.01 12.57 -32.12
N ILE A 5 -28.13 12.58 -31.42
CA ILE A 5 -28.33 13.40 -30.21
C ILE A 5 -27.86 12.63 -28.99
N GLU A 6 -28.24 11.35 -28.86
CA GLU A 6 -27.82 10.49 -27.73
C GLU A 6 -26.31 10.30 -27.68
N SER A 7 -25.61 10.20 -28.83
CA SER A 7 -24.14 10.09 -28.87
C SER A 7 -23.44 11.38 -28.42
N ARG A 8 -23.97 12.56 -28.74
CA ARG A 8 -23.41 13.85 -28.31
C ARG A 8 -23.65 14.16 -26.85
N GLU A 9 -24.77 13.72 -26.27
CA GLU A 9 -25.04 13.85 -24.84
C GLU A 9 -24.15 12.92 -24.03
N ALA A 10 -23.92 11.67 -24.49
CA ALA A 10 -23.01 10.72 -23.85
C ALA A 10 -21.54 11.20 -23.91
N GLU A 11 -21.08 11.74 -25.03
CA GLU A 11 -19.75 12.34 -25.16
C GLU A 11 -19.57 13.58 -24.27
N GLY A 12 -20.62 14.41 -24.12
CA GLY A 12 -20.63 15.58 -23.23
C GLY A 12 -20.47 15.17 -21.75
N THR A 13 -21.23 14.17 -21.33
CA THR A 13 -21.16 13.67 -19.92
C THR A 13 -19.83 13.01 -19.61
N ALA A 14 -19.25 12.23 -20.51
CA ALA A 14 -17.93 11.60 -20.30
C ALA A 14 -16.79 12.66 -20.24
N ALA A 15 -16.88 13.71 -21.05
CA ALA A 15 -15.91 14.81 -21.00
C ALA A 15 -16.00 15.62 -19.69
N GLU A 16 -17.21 15.87 -19.17
CA GLU A 16 -17.41 16.53 -17.87
C GLU A 16 -16.89 15.68 -16.72
N GLU A 17 -17.16 14.38 -16.72
CA GLU A 17 -16.65 13.45 -15.72
C GLU A 17 -15.12 13.39 -15.75
N GLY A 18 -14.51 13.31 -16.94
CA GLY A 18 -13.06 13.36 -17.10
C GLY A 18 -12.43 14.64 -16.52
N ASN A 19 -13.06 15.80 -16.75
CA ASN A 19 -12.63 17.08 -16.20
C ASN A 19 -12.72 17.13 -14.66
N ARG A 20 -13.75 16.54 -14.07
CA ARG A 20 -13.92 16.45 -12.62
C ARG A 20 -12.85 15.56 -11.99
N ILE A 21 -12.55 14.41 -12.59
CA ILE A 21 -11.47 13.52 -12.17
C ILE A 21 -10.12 14.23 -12.25
N ASP A 22 -9.82 14.90 -13.37
CA ASP A 22 -8.56 15.63 -13.54
C ASP A 22 -8.41 16.76 -12.51
N LEU A 23 -9.48 17.46 -12.17
CA LEU A 23 -9.47 18.49 -11.12
C LEU A 23 -9.20 17.87 -9.74
N ALA A 24 -9.86 16.77 -9.42
CA ALA A 24 -9.70 16.09 -8.14
C ALA A 24 -8.26 15.54 -7.96
N ILE A 25 -7.69 14.95 -9.02
CA ILE A 25 -6.29 14.50 -9.03
C ILE A 25 -5.35 15.68 -8.75
N ARG A 26 -5.48 16.80 -9.47
CA ARG A 26 -4.64 17.99 -9.28
C ARG A 26 -4.71 18.53 -7.85
N ARG A 27 -5.91 18.61 -7.27
CA ARG A 27 -6.11 19.06 -5.88
C ARG A 27 -5.45 18.09 -4.88
N GLY A 28 -5.64 16.77 -5.09
CA GLY A 28 -5.00 15.76 -4.26
C GLY A 28 -3.48 15.80 -4.35
N VAL A 29 -2.92 15.97 -5.55
CA VAL A 29 -1.47 16.13 -5.76
C VAL A 29 -0.95 17.40 -5.09
N THR A 30 -1.65 18.52 -5.20
CA THR A 30 -1.27 19.77 -4.51
C THR A 30 -1.24 19.59 -3.00
N PHE A 31 -2.25 18.91 -2.43
CA PHE A 31 -2.26 18.56 -1.02
C PHE A 31 -1.04 17.70 -0.65
N LEU A 32 -0.76 16.65 -1.43
CA LEU A 32 0.38 15.75 -1.18
C LEU A 32 1.73 16.46 -1.28
N GLU A 33 1.91 17.37 -2.24
CA GLU A 33 3.14 18.18 -2.36
C GLU A 33 3.37 19.06 -1.13
N THR A 34 2.30 19.59 -0.54
CA THR A 34 2.34 20.39 0.68
C THR A 34 2.59 19.53 1.92
N ALA A 35 1.97 18.35 1.99
CA ALA A 35 2.09 17.42 3.10
C ALA A 35 3.44 16.67 3.13
N GLN A 36 4.05 16.41 1.97
CA GLN A 36 5.31 15.69 1.88
C GLN A 36 6.44 16.46 2.59
N LEU A 37 7.10 15.83 3.55
CA LEU A 37 8.16 16.42 4.33
C LEU A 37 9.37 16.84 3.45
N PRO A 38 10.19 17.81 3.88
CA PRO A 38 11.41 18.21 3.16
C PRO A 38 12.36 17.04 2.90
N SER A 39 12.34 16.01 3.76
CA SER A 39 13.08 14.75 3.56
C SER A 39 12.58 13.93 2.36
N GLY A 40 11.39 14.20 1.83
CA GLY A 40 10.71 13.35 0.84
C GLY A 40 9.85 12.25 1.45
N GLU A 41 9.81 12.13 2.76
CA GLU A 41 8.94 11.23 3.50
C GLU A 41 7.48 11.64 3.34
N ILE A 42 6.58 10.68 3.24
CA ILE A 42 5.13 10.90 3.34
C ILE A 42 4.75 10.74 4.81
N PRO A 43 4.22 11.79 5.45
CA PRO A 43 3.94 11.75 6.88
C PRO A 43 2.85 10.74 7.21
N ILE A 44 3.04 10.05 8.32
CA ILE A 44 2.04 9.17 8.93
C ILE A 44 1.97 9.46 10.42
N GLU A 45 0.84 9.16 11.03
CA GLU A 45 0.59 9.37 12.44
C GLU A 45 0.14 8.07 13.10
N ALA A 46 0.45 7.94 14.38
CA ALA A 46 -0.08 6.90 15.25
C ALA A 46 -1.29 7.45 16.03
N ALA A 47 -2.36 6.67 16.10
CA ALA A 47 -3.56 6.97 16.88
C ALA A 47 -4.07 5.73 17.63
N ALA A 48 -4.98 5.92 18.58
CA ALA A 48 -5.52 4.83 19.39
C ALA A 48 -6.58 3.99 18.65
N THR A 49 -7.16 4.50 17.55
CA THR A 49 -8.26 3.86 16.82
C THR A 49 -8.04 3.88 15.30
N ALA A 50 -8.70 2.98 14.59
CA ALA A 50 -8.64 2.89 13.13
C ALA A 50 -9.20 4.15 12.43
N GLU A 51 -10.14 4.84 13.08
CA GLU A 51 -10.70 6.10 12.58
C GLU A 51 -9.73 7.27 12.74
N MET A 52 -8.54 7.03 13.29
CA MET A 52 -7.51 8.05 13.53
C MET A 52 -8.04 9.23 14.32
N SER A 53 -8.95 8.97 15.26
CA SER A 53 -9.60 9.98 16.12
C SER A 53 -8.80 10.25 17.40
N GLY A 54 -8.97 11.46 17.97
CA GLY A 54 -8.31 11.87 19.20
C GLY A 54 -6.87 12.30 19.03
N GLU A 55 -6.02 12.02 20.04
CA GLU A 55 -4.60 12.38 20.03
C GLU A 55 -3.85 11.56 18.98
N ARG A 56 -3.02 12.24 18.19
CA ARG A 56 -2.18 11.65 17.14
C ARG A 56 -0.74 12.06 17.34
N ALA A 57 0.18 11.15 17.10
CA ALA A 57 1.62 11.40 17.19
C ALA A 57 2.30 11.07 15.86
N PRO A 58 3.23 11.92 15.38
CA PRO A 58 4.00 11.61 14.18
C PRO A 58 4.76 10.28 14.33
N GLU A 59 4.71 9.46 13.29
CA GLU A 59 5.46 8.19 13.21
C GLU A 59 6.33 8.19 11.94
N PRO A 60 7.64 8.47 12.06
CA PRO A 60 8.54 8.47 10.91
C PRO A 60 8.79 7.06 10.39
N VAL A 61 8.36 6.78 9.14
CA VAL A 61 8.46 5.45 8.52
C VAL A 61 8.91 5.51 7.06
N VAL A 62 9.53 4.43 6.60
CA VAL A 62 9.96 4.25 5.21
C VAL A 62 8.77 3.84 4.32
N PHE A 63 7.88 3.03 4.86
CA PHE A 63 6.78 2.36 4.17
C PHE A 63 5.93 3.28 3.30
N CYS A 64 5.49 4.41 3.84
CA CYS A 64 4.59 5.32 3.12
C CYS A 64 5.24 6.00 1.91
N ALA A 65 6.55 6.26 1.96
CA ALA A 65 7.29 6.78 0.79
C ALA A 65 7.40 5.72 -0.31
N ALA A 66 7.59 4.44 0.04
CA ALA A 66 7.61 3.34 -0.91
C ALA A 66 6.23 3.12 -1.56
N LEU A 67 5.16 3.18 -0.76
CA LEU A 67 3.79 3.14 -1.27
C LEU A 67 3.50 4.30 -2.22
N ALA A 68 3.87 5.54 -1.86
CA ALA A 68 3.64 6.71 -2.70
C ALA A 68 4.36 6.61 -4.04
N ALA A 69 5.64 6.23 -4.03
CA ALA A 69 6.41 6.06 -5.25
C ALA A 69 5.83 4.96 -6.17
N ARG A 70 5.17 3.94 -5.60
CA ARG A 70 4.49 2.88 -6.35
C ARG A 70 3.11 3.31 -6.83
N ALA A 71 2.26 3.79 -5.93
CA ALA A 71 0.86 4.09 -6.20
C ALA A 71 0.70 5.24 -7.19
N LEU A 72 1.57 6.25 -7.08
CA LEU A 72 1.51 7.46 -7.91
C LEU A 72 2.37 7.36 -9.18
N ALA A 73 3.06 6.25 -9.43
CA ALA A 73 3.97 6.09 -10.59
C ALA A 73 3.27 6.32 -11.95
N GLY A 74 1.98 5.96 -12.05
CA GLY A 74 1.14 6.18 -13.24
C GLY A 74 0.49 7.58 -13.32
N THR A 75 0.75 8.48 -12.38
CA THR A 75 0.15 9.81 -12.28
C THR A 75 1.18 10.88 -12.64
N PRO A 76 1.20 11.41 -13.89
CA PRO A 76 2.23 12.38 -14.32
C PRO A 76 2.29 13.61 -13.41
N GLU A 77 1.15 14.07 -12.91
CA GLU A 77 1.04 15.22 -12.00
C GLU A 77 1.81 15.01 -10.68
N ALA A 78 1.98 13.74 -10.26
CA ALA A 78 2.67 13.38 -9.01
C ALA A 78 4.17 13.05 -9.20
N ALA A 79 4.73 13.27 -10.39
CA ALA A 79 6.12 12.91 -10.70
C ALA A 79 7.14 13.48 -9.70
N ARG A 80 6.91 14.71 -9.22
CA ARG A 80 7.78 15.38 -8.24
C ARG A 80 7.71 14.70 -6.87
N ILE A 81 6.52 14.29 -6.44
CA ILE A 81 6.31 13.56 -5.18
C ILE A 81 7.06 12.23 -5.23
N CYS A 82 6.89 11.46 -6.33
CA CYS A 82 7.57 10.19 -6.56
C CYS A 82 9.10 10.34 -6.55
N ALA A 83 9.62 11.36 -7.23
CA ALA A 83 11.07 11.62 -7.27
C ALA A 83 11.64 11.88 -5.86
N ARG A 84 11.00 12.73 -5.05
CA ARG A 84 11.41 13.03 -3.67
C ARG A 84 11.27 11.82 -2.75
N ALA A 85 10.21 11.02 -2.93
CA ALA A 85 10.04 9.77 -2.19
C ALA A 85 11.17 8.77 -2.54
N CYS A 86 11.53 8.63 -3.81
CA CYS A 86 12.67 7.81 -4.23
C CYS A 86 14.02 8.31 -3.66
N ASP A 87 14.24 9.62 -3.62
CA ASP A 87 15.44 10.21 -3.00
C ASP A 87 15.50 9.90 -1.49
N PHE A 88 14.35 9.96 -0.80
CA PHE A 88 14.24 9.56 0.60
C PHE A 88 14.56 8.06 0.78
N LEU A 89 13.94 7.19 -0.02
CA LEU A 89 14.19 5.74 0.03
C LEU A 89 15.67 5.38 -0.19
N GLN A 90 16.36 6.08 -1.10
CA GLN A 90 17.80 5.87 -1.31
C GLN A 90 18.65 6.29 -0.11
N ARG A 91 18.29 7.37 0.60
CA ARG A 91 18.98 7.78 1.83
C ARG A 91 18.75 6.82 3.00
N GLU A 92 17.54 6.26 3.10
CA GLU A 92 17.19 5.28 4.15
C GLU A 92 17.73 3.87 3.87
N MET A 93 18.23 3.61 2.65
CA MET A 93 18.75 2.31 2.24
C MET A 93 19.92 1.89 3.11
N ARG A 94 19.84 0.69 3.67
CA ARG A 94 20.92 0.04 4.41
C ARG A 94 21.77 -0.82 3.49
N ARG A 95 22.92 -1.24 4.02
CA ARG A 95 23.84 -2.12 3.29
C ARG A 95 23.11 -3.34 2.73
N GLY A 96 23.30 -3.61 1.45
CA GLY A 96 22.69 -4.73 0.76
C GLY A 96 21.32 -4.45 0.16
N GLY A 97 20.85 -3.17 0.14
CA GLY A 97 19.55 -2.81 -0.42
C GLY A 97 18.39 -3.24 0.47
N LEU A 98 18.51 -3.01 1.77
CA LEU A 98 17.53 -3.42 2.78
C LEU A 98 17.01 -2.19 3.52
N TRP A 99 15.79 -2.26 4.05
CA TRP A 99 15.15 -1.18 4.80
C TRP A 99 14.56 -1.69 6.10
N ARG A 100 14.36 -0.75 7.04
CA ARG A 100 13.56 -0.90 8.26
C ARG A 100 12.25 -0.17 8.09
N HIS A 101 11.25 -0.58 8.83
CA HIS A 101 9.98 0.15 8.88
C HIS A 101 10.18 1.59 9.41
N PRO A 102 10.74 1.82 10.61
CA PRO A 102 11.00 3.19 11.06
C PRO A 102 12.17 3.83 10.29
N SER A 103 11.99 5.09 9.88
CA SER A 103 13.04 5.89 9.26
C SER A 103 14.07 6.35 10.28
N THR A 104 15.21 6.87 9.79
CA THR A 104 16.28 7.43 10.65
C THR A 104 15.86 8.66 11.45
N ALA A 105 14.74 9.29 11.10
CA ALA A 105 14.16 10.37 11.88
C ALA A 105 13.63 9.92 13.25
N LYS A 106 13.31 8.62 13.41
CA LYS A 106 12.90 8.06 14.70
C LYS A 106 14.13 7.69 15.53
N PRO A 107 14.31 8.25 16.75
CA PRO A 107 15.53 8.05 17.54
C PRO A 107 15.85 6.59 17.86
N ASP A 108 14.83 5.78 18.05
CA ASP A 108 14.93 4.35 18.42
C ASP A 108 14.85 3.40 17.20
N HIS A 109 14.90 3.92 15.96
CA HIS A 109 14.82 3.12 14.72
C HIS A 109 15.80 1.95 14.68
N VAL A 110 16.93 2.05 15.38
CA VAL A 110 17.96 1.01 15.43
C VAL A 110 17.49 -0.27 16.10
N TYR A 111 16.47 -0.21 16.95
CA TYR A 111 15.92 -1.37 17.66
C TYR A 111 14.94 -2.20 16.81
N ALA A 112 14.36 -1.60 15.75
CA ALA A 112 13.54 -2.34 14.80
C ALA A 112 14.44 -3.20 13.90
N PRO A 113 14.07 -4.46 13.58
CA PRO A 113 14.78 -5.25 12.58
C PRO A 113 14.63 -4.66 11.19
N LEU A 114 15.42 -5.16 10.25
CA LEU A 114 15.15 -4.97 8.82
C LEU A 114 13.85 -5.71 8.48
N ASP A 115 13.14 -5.21 7.49
CA ASP A 115 11.78 -5.63 7.18
C ASP A 115 11.67 -6.12 5.73
N VAL A 116 10.94 -7.23 5.52
CA VAL A 116 10.72 -7.80 4.19
C VAL A 116 9.78 -6.91 3.38
N ASP A 117 8.75 -6.36 4.01
CA ASP A 117 7.75 -5.50 3.38
C ASP A 117 8.36 -4.21 2.85
N ASP A 118 8.99 -3.44 3.74
CA ASP A 118 9.67 -2.20 3.38
C ASP A 118 10.77 -2.43 2.35
N THR A 119 11.53 -3.53 2.48
CA THR A 119 12.57 -3.88 1.52
C THR A 119 12.00 -4.21 0.15
N ALA A 120 10.93 -4.99 0.07
CA ALA A 120 10.30 -5.36 -1.19
C ALA A 120 9.69 -4.13 -1.89
N LEU A 121 8.89 -3.34 -1.17
CA LEU A 121 8.22 -2.17 -1.72
C LEU A 121 9.22 -1.08 -2.15
N ALA A 122 10.18 -0.72 -1.29
CA ALA A 122 11.20 0.27 -1.63
C ALA A 122 12.05 -0.17 -2.83
N SER A 123 12.42 -1.45 -2.89
CA SER A 123 13.17 -2.00 -4.03
C SER A 123 12.36 -1.95 -5.32
N ALA A 124 11.08 -2.32 -5.28
CA ALA A 124 10.19 -2.26 -6.43
C ALA A 124 10.00 -0.80 -6.92
N ALA A 125 9.73 0.13 -6.01
CA ALA A 125 9.56 1.54 -6.32
C ALA A 125 10.80 2.16 -6.95
N LEU A 126 11.97 1.93 -6.37
CA LEU A 126 13.25 2.43 -6.91
C LEU A 126 13.58 1.84 -8.27
N ARG A 127 13.36 0.53 -8.48
CA ARG A 127 13.57 -0.11 -9.80
C ARG A 127 12.64 0.46 -10.86
N ALA A 128 11.36 0.64 -10.54
CA ALA A 128 10.39 1.24 -11.46
C ALA A 128 10.77 2.68 -11.83
N ALA A 129 11.40 3.42 -10.91
CA ALA A 129 11.93 4.76 -11.14
C ALA A 129 13.33 4.78 -11.82
N GLY A 130 13.87 3.63 -12.24
CA GLY A 130 15.20 3.53 -12.84
C GLY A 130 16.37 3.81 -11.88
N ARG A 131 16.11 3.75 -10.57
CA ARG A 131 17.12 4.01 -9.53
C ARG A 131 17.87 2.73 -9.15
N PRO A 132 19.17 2.81 -8.85
CA PRO A 132 19.96 1.62 -8.51
C PRO A 132 19.53 1.04 -7.14
N VAL A 133 19.36 -0.29 -7.14
CA VAL A 133 19.13 -1.09 -5.93
C VAL A 133 20.07 -2.29 -5.96
N PRO A 134 20.89 -2.53 -4.93
CA PRO A 134 21.68 -3.73 -4.80
C PRO A 134 20.82 -5.00 -4.88
N ASN A 135 21.39 -6.10 -5.35
CA ASN A 135 20.67 -7.37 -5.37
C ASN A 135 20.49 -7.90 -3.95
N ASN A 136 19.27 -7.76 -3.43
CA ASN A 136 18.86 -8.18 -2.09
C ASN A 136 18.01 -9.47 -2.07
N ARG A 137 17.75 -10.08 -3.25
CA ARG A 137 16.94 -11.31 -3.36
C ARG A 137 17.35 -12.38 -2.36
N ARG A 138 18.68 -12.63 -2.22
CA ARG A 138 19.19 -13.66 -1.30
C ARG A 138 18.85 -13.37 0.16
N ALA A 139 18.83 -12.10 0.56
CA ALA A 139 18.47 -11.71 1.92
C ALA A 139 16.99 -12.01 2.18
N LEU A 140 16.10 -11.63 1.27
CA LEU A 140 14.67 -11.91 1.37
C LEU A 140 14.37 -13.42 1.37
N VAL A 141 14.91 -14.16 0.40
CA VAL A 141 14.65 -15.60 0.25
C VAL A 141 15.10 -16.43 1.47
N ARG A 142 16.11 -15.97 2.21
CA ARG A 142 16.55 -16.62 3.44
C ARG A 142 15.56 -16.51 4.61
N GLU A 143 14.70 -15.51 4.58
CA GLU A 143 13.70 -15.26 5.63
C GLU A 143 12.39 -16.00 5.35
N ARG A 144 12.45 -17.20 4.75
CA ARG A 144 11.28 -18.06 4.57
C ARG A 144 11.16 -19.09 5.70
N GLU A 145 9.92 -19.37 6.06
CA GLU A 145 9.54 -20.50 6.91
C GLU A 145 9.63 -21.83 6.13
N PRO A 146 9.54 -22.97 6.81
CA PRO A 146 9.60 -24.29 6.16
C PRO A 146 8.50 -24.53 5.11
N ASP A 147 7.34 -23.87 5.26
CA ASP A 147 6.23 -23.90 4.29
C ASP A 147 6.46 -22.97 3.08
N GLY A 148 7.58 -22.25 3.06
CA GLY A 148 8.00 -21.38 1.97
C GLY A 148 7.47 -19.94 2.05
N LEU A 149 6.67 -19.59 3.06
CA LEU A 149 6.18 -18.23 3.25
C LEU A 149 7.27 -17.32 3.81
N PHE A 150 7.27 -16.06 3.39
CA PHE A 150 8.21 -15.06 3.89
C PHE A 150 7.79 -14.58 5.28
N ARG A 151 8.78 -14.49 6.18
CA ARG A 151 8.63 -13.80 7.46
C ARG A 151 8.50 -12.30 7.25
N THR A 152 7.91 -11.61 8.19
CA THR A 152 7.90 -10.15 8.21
C THR A 152 9.31 -9.60 8.38
N TRP A 153 10.12 -10.19 9.23
CA TRP A 153 11.39 -9.64 9.70
C TRP A 153 12.61 -10.33 9.09
N ILE A 154 13.61 -9.53 8.68
CA ILE A 154 14.91 -10.02 8.21
C ILE A 154 15.81 -10.22 9.43
N VAL A 155 15.73 -11.39 10.05
CA VAL A 155 16.44 -11.71 11.31
C VAL A 155 17.74 -12.48 11.09
N ARG A 156 17.85 -13.26 10.02
CA ARG A 156 19.03 -14.07 9.71
C ARG A 156 20.20 -13.28 9.16
N TRP A 157 19.96 -12.05 8.73
CA TRP A 157 20.97 -11.13 8.22
C TRP A 157 21.44 -10.09 9.23
N TRP A 158 20.91 -10.12 10.45
CA TRP A 158 21.04 -9.06 11.45
C TRP A 158 22.33 -9.16 12.27
N PRO A 159 23.18 -8.10 12.32
CA PRO A 159 24.44 -8.12 13.07
C PRO A 159 24.31 -7.93 14.60
N HIS A 160 23.12 -7.55 15.12
CA HIS A 160 22.96 -7.17 16.53
C HIS A 160 21.76 -7.83 17.23
N PRO A 161 21.89 -9.12 17.65
CA PRO A 161 20.80 -9.85 18.30
C PRO A 161 20.31 -9.23 19.61
N PHE A 162 21.14 -8.41 20.27
CA PHE A 162 20.75 -7.75 21.53
C PHE A 162 19.75 -6.60 21.32
N LEU A 163 19.87 -5.82 20.24
CA LEU A 163 18.96 -4.72 19.94
C LEU A 163 17.56 -5.22 19.57
N THR A 164 17.49 -6.26 18.76
CA THR A 164 16.22 -6.85 18.34
C THR A 164 15.51 -7.63 19.43
N ARG A 165 16.23 -8.08 20.49
CA ARG A 165 15.60 -8.80 21.60
C ARG A 165 14.50 -8.00 22.27
N HIS A 166 14.70 -6.69 22.43
CA HIS A 166 13.69 -5.80 23.01
C HIS A 166 12.46 -5.71 22.10
N PHE A 167 12.68 -5.51 20.80
CA PHE A 167 11.61 -5.44 19.79
C PHE A 167 10.76 -6.73 19.81
N PHE A 168 11.38 -7.90 19.72
CA PHE A 168 10.67 -9.19 19.74
C PHE A 168 10.07 -9.56 21.10
N LYS A 169 10.51 -8.94 22.18
CA LYS A 169 9.87 -9.12 23.47
C LYS A 169 8.54 -8.37 23.58
N TYR A 170 8.42 -7.18 22.96
CA TYR A 170 7.32 -6.26 23.24
C TYR A 170 6.44 -5.92 22.01
N VAL A 171 6.96 -6.06 20.79
CA VAL A 171 6.30 -5.56 19.59
C VAL A 171 5.84 -6.68 18.65
N ALA A 172 6.69 -7.66 18.35
CA ALA A 172 6.47 -8.65 17.31
C ALA A 172 7.11 -10.00 17.66
N GLU A 173 6.93 -11.00 16.80
CA GLU A 173 7.61 -12.30 16.92
C GLU A 173 8.58 -12.49 15.74
N PRO A 174 9.74 -13.17 15.95
CA PRO A 174 10.72 -13.40 14.86
C PRO A 174 10.18 -14.23 13.71
N HIS A 175 9.12 -15.00 13.93
CA HIS A 175 8.47 -15.90 12.99
C HIS A 175 7.12 -15.37 12.50
N ASP A 176 6.83 -14.09 12.67
CA ASP A 176 5.61 -13.49 12.14
C ASP A 176 5.55 -13.66 10.62
N VAL A 177 4.45 -14.21 10.14
CA VAL A 177 4.12 -14.37 8.72
C VAL A 177 2.80 -13.66 8.46
N ASP A 178 2.82 -12.73 7.52
CA ASP A 178 1.67 -11.96 7.08
C ASP A 178 1.54 -12.08 5.55
N LEU A 179 0.36 -12.36 5.04
CA LEU A 179 0.21 -12.59 3.60
C LEU A 179 0.20 -11.29 2.78
N VAL A 180 -0.06 -10.13 3.36
CA VAL A 180 0.12 -8.85 2.65
C VAL A 180 1.61 -8.58 2.45
N ILE A 181 2.44 -8.88 3.44
CA ILE A 181 3.90 -8.81 3.31
C ILE A 181 4.41 -9.81 2.26
N ASN A 182 3.86 -11.02 2.25
CA ASN A 182 4.14 -12.01 1.21
C ASN A 182 3.70 -11.50 -0.18
N ALA A 183 2.56 -10.82 -0.29
CA ALA A 183 2.12 -10.21 -1.55
C ALA A 183 3.12 -9.15 -2.05
N ASN A 184 3.65 -8.30 -1.16
CA ASN A 184 4.66 -7.31 -1.52
C ASN A 184 6.00 -7.97 -1.93
N ALA A 185 6.39 -9.07 -1.28
CA ALA A 185 7.55 -9.87 -1.69
C ALA A 185 7.33 -10.49 -3.09
N VAL A 186 6.15 -11.05 -3.38
CA VAL A 186 5.77 -11.58 -4.69
C VAL A 186 5.76 -10.48 -5.75
N PHE A 187 5.17 -9.32 -5.45
CA PHE A 187 5.16 -8.17 -6.35
C PHE A 187 6.57 -7.74 -6.78
N TYR A 188 7.52 -7.76 -5.86
CA TYR A 188 8.91 -7.38 -6.13
C TYR A 188 9.73 -8.46 -6.84
N LEU A 189 9.60 -9.72 -6.40
CA LEU A 189 10.42 -10.84 -6.89
C LEU A 189 9.86 -11.50 -8.17
N GLY A 190 8.56 -11.32 -8.43
CA GLY A 190 7.85 -11.94 -9.55
C GLY A 190 7.52 -13.43 -9.30
N ASP A 191 7.06 -14.13 -10.36
CA ASP A 191 6.89 -15.60 -10.33
C ASP A 191 8.26 -16.28 -10.41
N CYS A 192 8.58 -16.98 -9.36
CA CYS A 192 9.78 -17.79 -9.24
C CYS A 192 9.56 -18.92 -8.23
N GLU A 193 10.46 -19.88 -8.18
CA GLU A 193 10.36 -21.03 -7.27
C GLU A 193 10.12 -20.61 -5.82
N GLU A 194 10.79 -19.55 -5.38
CA GLU A 194 10.73 -19.10 -3.99
C GLU A 194 9.44 -18.35 -3.64
N THR A 195 8.73 -17.80 -4.62
CA THR A 195 7.46 -17.09 -4.41
C THR A 195 6.22 -17.95 -4.63
N ARG A 196 6.33 -19.09 -5.30
CA ARG A 196 5.20 -20.00 -5.58
C ARG A 196 4.41 -20.42 -4.34
N PRO A 197 5.03 -20.75 -3.18
CA PRO A 197 4.26 -21.06 -1.98
C PRO A 197 3.37 -19.89 -1.52
N ALA A 198 3.87 -18.66 -1.57
CA ALA A 198 3.09 -17.47 -1.22
C ALA A 198 1.95 -17.22 -2.21
N ILE A 199 2.19 -17.37 -3.51
CA ILE A 199 1.16 -17.27 -4.57
C ILE A 199 0.06 -18.30 -4.32
N ALA A 200 0.41 -19.57 -4.12
CA ALA A 200 -0.54 -20.64 -3.84
C ALA A 200 -1.35 -20.37 -2.56
N ARG A 201 -0.69 -19.86 -1.51
CA ARG A 201 -1.36 -19.55 -0.24
C ARG A 201 -2.34 -18.37 -0.39
N MET A 202 -1.97 -17.30 -1.09
CA MET A 202 -2.88 -16.17 -1.38
C MET A 202 -4.12 -16.65 -2.15
N LEU A 203 -3.96 -17.47 -3.19
CA LEU A 203 -5.08 -18.03 -3.94
C LEU A 203 -5.98 -18.93 -3.07
N ALA A 204 -5.40 -19.73 -2.18
CA ALA A 204 -6.16 -20.57 -1.24
C ALA A 204 -6.96 -19.71 -0.26
N VAL A 205 -6.36 -18.63 0.28
CA VAL A 205 -7.05 -17.69 1.17
C VAL A 205 -8.20 -16.99 0.44
N LEU A 206 -7.95 -16.48 -0.78
CA LEU A 206 -9.02 -15.88 -1.59
C LEU A 206 -10.19 -16.85 -1.83
N ARG A 207 -9.91 -18.12 -2.15
CA ARG A 207 -10.99 -19.13 -2.34
C ARG A 207 -11.78 -19.40 -1.07
N ALA A 208 -11.12 -19.39 0.08
CA ALA A 208 -11.73 -19.67 1.38
C ALA A 208 -12.45 -18.47 2.01
N GLY A 209 -12.14 -17.23 1.61
CA GLY A 209 -12.65 -16.01 2.24
C GLY A 209 -11.97 -15.70 3.58
N GLY A 210 -10.71 -16.12 3.75
CA GLY A 210 -9.93 -15.98 4.99
C GLY A 210 -8.94 -14.81 4.95
N GLU A 211 -9.27 -13.71 4.27
CA GLU A 211 -8.35 -12.58 4.08
C GLU A 211 -7.88 -11.97 5.41
N MET A 212 -8.81 -11.73 6.33
CA MET A 212 -8.49 -11.07 7.61
C MET A 212 -7.75 -11.96 8.60
N GLU A 213 -7.90 -13.29 8.50
CA GLU A 213 -7.15 -14.26 9.28
C GLU A 213 -5.72 -14.43 8.74
N SER A 214 -5.46 -13.99 7.53
CA SER A 214 -4.18 -14.14 6.83
C SER A 214 -3.21 -12.97 7.07
N THR A 215 -3.68 -11.90 7.69
CA THR A 215 -2.89 -10.70 7.99
C THR A 215 -2.80 -10.45 9.49
N ILE A 216 -1.64 -9.96 9.94
CA ILE A 216 -1.38 -9.57 11.33
C ILE A 216 -1.52 -8.06 11.50
N TRP A 217 -1.14 -7.30 10.46
CA TRP A 217 -0.94 -5.87 10.53
C TRP A 217 -2.06 -5.04 9.90
N TYR A 218 -2.74 -5.56 8.87
CA TYR A 218 -3.72 -4.80 8.11
C TYR A 218 -5.14 -5.00 8.61
N GLY A 219 -5.92 -3.93 8.67
CA GLY A 219 -7.23 -3.92 9.33
C GLY A 219 -8.43 -4.01 8.39
N SER A 220 -8.23 -4.10 7.07
CA SER A 220 -9.33 -4.09 6.10
C SER A 220 -9.16 -5.13 5.01
N THR A 221 -10.25 -5.84 4.69
CA THR A 221 -10.30 -6.78 3.57
C THR A 221 -10.05 -6.07 2.22
N HIS A 222 -10.52 -4.83 2.05
CA HIS A 222 -10.25 -4.04 0.83
C HIS A 222 -8.76 -3.79 0.64
N THR A 223 -8.04 -3.50 1.74
CA THR A 223 -6.58 -3.36 1.72
C THR A 223 -5.89 -4.68 1.36
N VAL A 224 -6.34 -5.81 1.90
CA VAL A 224 -5.78 -7.14 1.55
C VAL A 224 -6.01 -7.44 0.06
N TRP A 225 -7.23 -7.24 -0.47
CA TRP A 225 -7.53 -7.42 -1.89
C TRP A 225 -6.68 -6.52 -2.78
N TYR A 226 -6.43 -5.29 -2.37
CA TYR A 226 -5.58 -4.36 -3.10
C TYR A 226 -4.15 -4.90 -3.24
N PHE A 227 -3.50 -5.30 -2.15
CA PHE A 227 -2.13 -5.83 -2.20
C PHE A 227 -2.04 -7.17 -2.93
N PHE A 228 -2.99 -8.08 -2.69
CA PHE A 228 -3.04 -9.36 -3.41
C PHE A 228 -3.24 -9.16 -4.91
N SER A 229 -4.10 -8.23 -5.32
CA SER A 229 -4.32 -7.93 -6.73
C SER A 229 -3.08 -7.37 -7.41
N HIS A 230 -2.34 -6.48 -6.73
CA HIS A 230 -1.06 -5.99 -7.26
C HIS A 230 -0.03 -7.10 -7.44
N ALA A 231 0.02 -8.06 -6.53
CA ALA A 231 0.94 -9.20 -6.62
C ALA A 231 0.53 -10.22 -7.69
N LEU A 232 -0.77 -10.51 -7.79
CA LEU A 232 -1.27 -11.66 -8.55
C LEU A 232 -1.70 -11.34 -9.98
N ARG A 233 -2.08 -10.09 -10.30
CA ARG A 233 -2.68 -9.73 -11.58
C ARG A 233 -1.93 -10.27 -12.81
N ALA A 234 -0.60 -10.16 -12.83
CA ALA A 234 0.22 -10.59 -13.96
C ALA A 234 0.65 -12.07 -13.88
N ILE A 235 0.48 -12.71 -12.70
CA ILE A 235 1.03 -14.03 -12.39
C ILE A 235 -0.09 -15.08 -12.33
N ALA A 236 -1.21 -14.73 -11.72
CA ALA A 236 -2.35 -15.62 -11.45
C ALA A 236 -3.66 -14.87 -11.72
N PRO A 237 -4.02 -14.61 -13.00
CA PRO A 237 -5.18 -13.80 -13.37
C PRO A 237 -6.52 -14.37 -12.85
N GLU A 238 -6.60 -15.66 -12.52
CA GLU A 238 -7.76 -16.28 -11.88
C GLU A 238 -8.09 -15.68 -10.51
N ALA A 239 -7.16 -14.98 -9.86
CA ALA A 239 -7.44 -14.20 -8.64
C ALA A 239 -8.49 -13.12 -8.89
N GLY A 240 -8.51 -12.52 -10.08
CA GLY A 240 -9.51 -11.53 -10.47
C GLY A 240 -10.93 -12.11 -10.51
N GLU A 241 -11.09 -13.35 -10.94
CA GLU A 241 -12.40 -14.03 -10.98
C GLU A 241 -13.00 -14.20 -9.56
N ILE A 242 -12.15 -14.26 -8.54
CA ILE A 242 -12.57 -14.39 -7.14
C ILE A 242 -12.79 -13.01 -6.51
N VAL A 243 -11.84 -12.07 -6.72
CA VAL A 243 -11.84 -10.77 -6.04
C VAL A 243 -12.93 -9.84 -6.59
N LEU A 244 -13.13 -9.77 -7.91
CA LEU A 244 -14.06 -8.85 -8.54
C LEU A 244 -15.53 -8.99 -8.07
N PRO A 245 -16.13 -10.20 -8.02
CA PRO A 245 -17.49 -10.34 -7.51
C PRO A 245 -17.63 -9.88 -6.05
N ARG A 246 -16.61 -10.12 -5.23
CA ARG A 246 -16.60 -9.71 -3.82
C ARG A 246 -16.48 -8.21 -3.66
N LEU A 247 -15.59 -7.57 -4.43
CA LEU A 247 -15.43 -6.12 -4.44
C LEU A 247 -16.73 -5.41 -4.86
N ARG A 248 -17.44 -5.93 -5.87
CA ARG A 248 -18.74 -5.36 -6.31
C ARG A 248 -19.84 -5.52 -5.25
N ALA A 249 -19.78 -6.58 -4.43
CA ALA A 249 -20.76 -6.84 -3.38
C ALA A 249 -20.42 -6.13 -2.05
N ALA A 250 -19.16 -5.81 -1.81
CA ALA A 250 -18.71 -5.18 -0.58
C ALA A 250 -19.01 -3.69 -0.57
N VAL A 251 -19.45 -3.18 0.59
CA VAL A 251 -19.65 -1.75 0.80
C VAL A 251 -18.42 -1.20 1.52
N PRO A 252 -17.65 -0.26 0.93
CA PRO A 252 -16.53 0.38 1.60
C PRO A 252 -16.97 1.10 2.87
N GLY A 253 -16.30 0.83 3.99
CA GLY A 253 -16.64 1.41 5.28
C GLY A 253 -16.08 2.82 5.52
N ASN A 254 -15.11 3.24 4.72
CA ASN A 254 -14.39 4.51 4.87
C ASN A 254 -13.70 4.92 3.57
N ALA A 255 -13.06 6.10 3.56
CA ALA A 255 -12.41 6.65 2.37
C ALA A 255 -11.21 5.82 1.88
N LEU A 256 -10.47 5.15 2.76
CA LEU A 256 -9.36 4.28 2.37
C LEU A 256 -9.86 2.99 1.71
N ASP A 257 -10.89 2.36 2.28
CA ASP A 257 -11.53 1.19 1.67
C ASP A 257 -12.09 1.53 0.29
N LEU A 258 -12.74 2.68 0.16
CA LEU A 258 -13.26 3.17 -1.10
C LEU A 258 -12.15 3.37 -2.13
N ALA A 259 -11.05 4.02 -1.76
CA ALA A 259 -9.91 4.24 -2.64
C ALA A 259 -9.24 2.93 -3.09
N THR A 260 -8.98 2.02 -2.14
CA THR A 260 -8.35 0.73 -2.45
C THR A 260 -9.26 -0.19 -3.26
N ALA A 261 -10.58 -0.20 -3.00
CA ALA A 261 -11.56 -0.92 -3.80
C ALA A 261 -11.61 -0.40 -5.24
N THR A 262 -11.74 0.92 -5.41
CA THR A 262 -11.79 1.57 -6.73
C THR A 262 -10.49 1.31 -7.51
N ALA A 263 -9.34 1.48 -6.88
CA ALA A 263 -8.04 1.17 -7.50
C ALA A 263 -7.94 -0.29 -7.94
N THR A 264 -8.45 -1.21 -7.12
CA THR A 264 -8.42 -2.65 -7.40
C THR A 264 -9.35 -3.02 -8.57
N LEU A 265 -10.58 -2.50 -8.60
CA LEU A 265 -11.50 -2.69 -9.73
C LEU A 265 -10.84 -2.21 -11.04
N ALA A 266 -10.31 -0.98 -11.05
CA ALA A 266 -9.64 -0.42 -12.22
C ALA A 266 -8.37 -1.21 -12.60
N LEU A 267 -7.63 -1.74 -11.63
CA LEU A 267 -6.46 -2.59 -11.86
C LEU A 267 -6.83 -3.86 -12.63
N TRP A 268 -7.97 -4.49 -12.33
CA TRP A 268 -8.49 -5.67 -13.03
C TRP A 268 -9.22 -5.36 -14.35
N GLY A 269 -9.29 -4.10 -14.77
CA GLY A 269 -9.85 -3.71 -16.06
C GLY A 269 -11.28 -3.20 -16.02
N GLU A 270 -11.89 -3.09 -14.85
CA GLU A 270 -13.21 -2.49 -14.68
C GLU A 270 -13.15 -0.96 -14.88
N ILE A 271 -14.31 -0.37 -15.12
CA ILE A 271 -14.52 1.07 -15.06
C ILE A 271 -15.38 1.37 -13.84
N PRO A 272 -14.74 1.59 -12.67
CA PRO A 272 -15.50 1.86 -11.45
C PRO A 272 -16.07 3.28 -11.48
N ASP A 273 -17.23 3.48 -10.86
CA ASP A 273 -17.82 4.80 -10.65
C ASP A 273 -16.88 5.68 -9.78
N PRO A 274 -16.37 6.82 -10.28
CA PRO A 274 -15.49 7.71 -9.53
C PRO A 274 -16.24 8.60 -8.54
N GLU A 275 -17.57 8.72 -8.67
CA GLU A 275 -18.39 9.71 -7.95
C GLU A 275 -18.25 9.61 -6.42
N PRO A 276 -18.26 8.42 -5.78
CA PRO A 276 -18.06 8.33 -4.34
C PRO A 276 -16.73 8.90 -3.88
N LEU A 277 -15.65 8.71 -4.66
CA LEU A 277 -14.33 9.28 -4.35
C LEU A 277 -14.31 10.79 -4.56
N LEU A 278 -14.93 11.29 -5.63
CA LEU A 278 -15.05 12.73 -5.90
C LEU A 278 -15.82 13.43 -4.78
N ALA A 279 -16.92 12.84 -4.33
CA ALA A 279 -17.74 13.37 -3.23
C ALA A 279 -17.03 13.35 -1.87
N ALA A 280 -16.13 12.40 -1.65
CA ALA A 280 -15.37 12.28 -0.39
C ALA A 280 -14.18 13.25 -0.30
N GLN A 281 -13.77 13.91 -1.40
CA GLN A 281 -12.66 14.86 -1.40
C GLN A 281 -13.00 16.13 -0.61
N ARG A 282 -12.13 16.51 0.33
CA ARG A 282 -12.27 17.71 1.14
C ARG A 282 -11.88 18.99 0.37
N SER A 283 -12.22 20.13 0.93
CA SER A 283 -11.94 21.45 0.33
C SER A 283 -10.46 21.75 0.16
N ASP A 284 -9.58 21.18 0.99
CA ASP A 284 -8.13 21.28 0.90
C ASP A 284 -7.49 20.32 -0.12
N GLY A 285 -8.28 19.46 -0.76
CA GLY A 285 -7.85 18.44 -1.73
C GLY A 285 -7.52 17.09 -1.12
N SER A 286 -7.56 16.94 0.20
CA SER A 286 -7.32 15.67 0.89
C SER A 286 -8.55 14.75 0.90
N TRP A 287 -8.32 13.49 1.30
CA TRP A 287 -9.36 12.56 1.74
C TRP A 287 -9.24 12.27 3.22
N PRO A 288 -10.36 11.86 3.88
CA PRO A 288 -10.39 11.58 5.32
C PRO A 288 -9.29 10.63 5.78
N ASN A 289 -8.65 10.95 6.90
CA ASN A 289 -7.66 10.09 7.54
C ASN A 289 -8.29 8.78 8.02
N VAL A 290 -7.63 7.67 7.72
CA VAL A 290 -8.00 6.31 8.16
C VAL A 290 -6.73 5.52 8.46
N GLY A 291 -6.76 4.68 9.48
CA GLY A 291 -5.67 3.75 9.79
C GLY A 291 -5.55 2.66 8.73
N LEU A 292 -4.39 2.56 8.09
CA LEU A 292 -4.08 1.51 7.12
C LEU A 292 -3.69 0.22 7.81
N TYR A 293 -2.85 0.31 8.82
CA TYR A 293 -2.31 -0.83 9.55
C TYR A 293 -2.18 -0.51 11.04
N HIS A 294 -1.94 -1.55 11.84
CA HIS A 294 -1.73 -1.41 13.28
C HIS A 294 -0.53 -2.25 13.74
N MET A 295 0.11 -1.84 14.82
CA MET A 295 1.16 -2.63 15.45
C MET A 295 0.71 -3.05 16.84
N GLY A 296 0.52 -4.36 17.04
CA GLY A 296 0.19 -4.92 18.34
C GLY A 296 0.24 -6.43 18.33
N ARG A 297 0.70 -7.01 19.42
CA ARG A 297 0.67 -8.45 19.61
C ARG A 297 -0.76 -8.95 19.69
N ARG A 298 -1.21 -9.75 18.73
CA ARG A 298 -2.48 -10.49 18.82
C ARG A 298 -2.56 -11.47 20.01
N ARG A 299 -1.43 -11.83 20.64
CA ARG A 299 -1.34 -12.92 21.63
C ARG A 299 -1.11 -12.49 23.08
N LEU A 300 -0.71 -11.27 23.33
CA LEU A 300 -0.73 -10.74 24.70
C LEU A 300 -2.05 -10.01 24.85
N GLU A 301 -2.72 -10.22 25.98
CA GLU A 301 -3.97 -9.58 26.36
C GLU A 301 -4.10 -8.15 25.84
N PRO A 302 -5.30 -7.69 25.49
CA PRO A 302 -5.45 -6.42 24.82
C PRO A 302 -4.63 -5.37 25.56
N GLN A 303 -3.49 -5.02 25.00
CA GLN A 303 -2.87 -3.75 25.34
C GLN A 303 -3.99 -2.74 25.23
N PRO A 304 -4.24 -1.88 26.21
CA PRO A 304 -5.41 -1.02 26.19
C PRO A 304 -5.47 -0.15 24.93
N ARG A 305 -4.43 -0.11 24.09
CA ARG A 305 -4.38 0.64 22.82
C ARG A 305 -3.30 0.07 21.90
N THR A 306 -3.72 -0.78 20.97
CA THR A 306 -2.91 -1.09 19.79
C THR A 306 -2.87 0.15 18.90
N PRO A 307 -1.71 0.77 18.64
CA PRO A 307 -1.66 1.96 17.79
C PRO A 307 -2.01 1.60 16.35
N TRP A 308 -2.87 2.42 15.75
CA TRP A 308 -3.17 2.44 14.34
C TRP A 308 -2.34 3.51 13.65
N PHE A 309 -1.98 3.27 12.41
CA PHE A 309 -1.13 4.15 11.61
C PHE A 309 -1.85 4.54 10.34
N GLY A 310 -1.97 5.85 10.14
CA GLY A 310 -2.65 6.46 9.00
C GLY A 310 -2.35 7.94 8.89
N SER A 311 -2.77 8.56 7.79
CA SER A 311 -2.76 10.01 7.62
C SER A 311 -3.66 10.42 6.46
N GLU A 312 -4.05 11.69 6.43
CA GLU A 312 -4.72 12.28 5.28
C GLU A 312 -3.86 12.11 4.01
N ALA A 313 -2.53 12.23 4.12
CA ALA A 313 -1.62 12.05 2.99
C ALA A 313 -1.65 10.62 2.45
N LEU A 314 -1.69 9.63 3.35
CA LEU A 314 -1.76 8.23 2.95
C LEU A 314 -3.07 7.92 2.22
N THR A 315 -4.22 8.31 2.76
CA THR A 315 -5.53 8.09 2.12
C THR A 315 -5.62 8.85 0.79
N THR A 316 -5.13 10.11 0.75
CA THR A 316 -5.10 10.92 -0.47
C THR A 316 -4.28 10.27 -1.58
N MET A 317 -3.15 9.67 -1.24
CA MET A 317 -2.31 8.94 -2.18
C MET A 317 -3.08 7.79 -2.87
N PHE A 318 -3.79 6.96 -2.11
CA PHE A 318 -4.61 5.89 -2.67
C PHE A 318 -5.80 6.40 -3.49
N ALA A 319 -6.43 7.50 -3.06
CA ALA A 319 -7.51 8.12 -3.81
C ALA A 319 -7.03 8.70 -5.14
N VAL A 320 -5.87 9.35 -5.16
CA VAL A 320 -5.25 9.85 -6.41
C VAL A 320 -4.87 8.69 -7.34
N GLU A 321 -4.31 7.59 -6.83
CA GLU A 321 -4.07 6.38 -7.63
C GLU A 321 -5.37 5.86 -8.25
N ALA A 322 -6.42 5.70 -7.44
CA ALA A 322 -7.70 5.19 -7.89
C ALA A 322 -8.29 6.05 -9.01
N LEU A 323 -8.36 7.36 -8.81
CA LEU A 323 -8.87 8.30 -9.81
C LEU A 323 -8.00 8.32 -11.08
N SER A 324 -6.67 8.21 -10.96
CA SER A 324 -5.77 8.13 -12.12
C SER A 324 -6.04 6.87 -12.94
N ARG A 325 -6.27 5.73 -12.29
CA ARG A 325 -6.66 4.48 -12.96
C ARG A 325 -8.04 4.56 -13.60
N CYS A 326 -9.02 5.18 -12.94
CA CYS A 326 -10.35 5.46 -13.56
C CYS A 326 -10.19 6.28 -14.82
N ARG A 327 -9.43 7.38 -14.77
CA ARG A 327 -9.11 8.23 -15.91
C ARG A 327 -8.51 7.45 -17.09
N GLU A 328 -7.55 6.58 -16.81
CA GLU A 328 -6.93 5.73 -17.84
C GLU A 328 -7.95 4.78 -18.49
N ARG A 329 -8.83 4.17 -17.67
CA ARG A 329 -9.88 3.28 -18.17
C ARG A 329 -10.89 4.01 -19.04
N LEU A 330 -11.37 5.18 -18.60
CA LEU A 330 -12.30 6.01 -19.38
C LEU A 330 -11.71 6.45 -20.73
N ARG A 331 -10.38 6.71 -20.78
CA ARG A 331 -9.71 7.07 -22.04
C ARG A 331 -9.48 5.89 -22.99
N SER A 332 -9.54 4.66 -22.46
CA SER A 332 -9.30 3.42 -23.22
C SER A 332 -10.57 2.71 -23.67
N ALA A 333 -11.74 3.13 -23.17
CA ALA A 333 -13.06 2.63 -23.51
C ALA A 333 -13.68 3.39 -24.68
#